data_d8e1d415112c6e2415ea0f3fb299a963
#
_entry.id   d8e1d415112c6e2415ea0f3fb299a963
#
_cell.length_a   1.000
_cell.length_b   1.000
_cell.length_c   1.000
_cell.angle_alpha   90.00
_cell.angle_beta   90.00
_cell.angle_gamma   90.00
#
_symmetry.space_group_name_H-M   'P 1'
#
loop_
_entity.id
_entity.type
_entity.pdbx_description
1 polymer ?
#
loop_
_entity_poly.entity_id
_entity_poly.type
_entity_poly.pdbx_seq_one_letter_code
_entity_poly.pdbx_strand_id
1 'polypeptide(L)'
;LTLFTLDIDPPDGLGPGAAHLPAWLSLDQQRWLVEQFRVWERGPVPIRAAKVRGHEMSVRTVCLGWHWQPYQYTRRATDVNGEEVPPFPDWMVRLGRRALADAGYTAEQVSAYTPDTALVNFYHRDARMGMHQDKDEISSAPVVSLSIGDACTFRFGNVENRSRPYTDLRLASGDLFVFGGPARLAFHGVTRVHPSTAPDGCGLDDGRINITLRMTGMTDDRSD
;
A
#
# COMPACT_ATOMS: atom_id res chain seq x y z
N LEU A 1 -12.43 19.76 -10.79
CA LEU A 1 -11.12 20.13 -10.22
C LEU A 1 -10.65 18.97 -9.38
N THR A 2 -9.63 18.25 -9.85
CA THR A 2 -9.03 17.14 -9.10
C THR A 2 -8.18 17.75 -8.00
N LEU A 3 -8.50 17.50 -6.74
CA LEU A 3 -7.81 18.05 -5.57
C LEU A 3 -6.35 17.54 -5.46
N PHE A 4 -6.06 16.37 -6.04
CA PHE A 4 -4.76 15.73 -5.96
C PHE A 4 -4.10 15.66 -7.33
N THR A 5 -3.28 16.64 -7.65
CA THR A 5 -2.37 16.65 -8.82
C THR A 5 -0.95 16.84 -8.34
N LEU A 6 -0.03 16.06 -8.87
CA LEU A 6 1.40 16.19 -8.64
C LEU A 6 2.00 16.81 -9.92
N ASP A 7 2.43 18.08 -9.85
CA ASP A 7 3.01 18.83 -10.97
C ASP A 7 4.56 18.74 -11.00
N ILE A 8 5.12 17.65 -10.50
CA ILE A 8 6.56 17.41 -10.49
C ILE A 8 6.89 16.34 -11.52
N ASP A 9 7.80 16.63 -12.43
CA ASP A 9 8.42 15.61 -13.27
C ASP A 9 9.27 14.72 -12.38
N PRO A 10 8.89 13.44 -12.19
CA PRO A 10 9.66 12.55 -11.34
C PRO A 10 11.02 12.27 -11.98
N PRO A 11 12.11 12.31 -11.17
CA PRO A 11 13.47 12.13 -11.67
C PRO A 11 13.73 10.76 -12.33
N ASP A 12 12.84 9.79 -12.17
CA ASP A 12 13.08 8.38 -12.51
C ASP A 12 12.24 7.87 -13.70
N GLY A 13 11.70 8.74 -14.53
CA GLY A 13 10.88 8.34 -15.69
C GLY A 13 9.55 7.67 -15.33
N LEU A 14 9.04 7.92 -14.12
CA LEU A 14 7.78 7.36 -13.62
C LEU A 14 6.53 8.00 -14.23
N GLY A 15 6.70 9.15 -14.89
CA GLY A 15 5.60 9.97 -15.37
C GLY A 15 4.91 10.78 -14.26
N PRO A 16 4.05 11.74 -14.63
CA PRO A 16 3.40 12.63 -13.68
C PRO A 16 2.47 11.85 -12.73
N GLY A 17 2.48 12.26 -11.46
CA GLY A 17 1.61 11.70 -10.43
C GLY A 17 2.18 10.53 -9.64
N ALA A 18 3.43 10.12 -9.89
CA ALA A 18 4.12 9.12 -9.09
C ALA A 18 5.44 9.66 -8.53
N ALA A 19 5.80 9.25 -7.32
CA ALA A 19 7.04 9.61 -6.66
C ALA A 19 7.63 8.41 -5.91
N HIS A 20 8.94 8.22 -6.00
CA HIS A 20 9.71 7.24 -5.25
C HIS A 20 10.73 7.97 -4.38
N LEU A 21 10.69 7.76 -3.08
CA LEU A 21 11.61 8.33 -2.11
C LEU A 21 12.36 7.19 -1.42
N PRO A 22 13.61 6.91 -1.83
CA PRO A 22 14.41 5.86 -1.23
C PRO A 22 14.77 6.15 0.22
N ALA A 23 14.85 5.12 1.05
CA ALA A 23 15.27 5.16 2.45
C ALA A 23 14.50 6.22 3.31
N TRP A 24 13.22 6.42 3.03
CA TRP A 24 12.36 7.39 3.70
C TRP A 24 12.11 7.05 5.18
N LEU A 25 12.01 5.76 5.50
CA LEU A 25 11.88 5.27 6.88
C LEU A 25 13.27 4.95 7.44
N SER A 26 13.57 5.44 8.64
CA SER A 26 14.75 4.99 9.40
C SER A 26 14.61 3.51 9.82
N LEU A 27 15.72 2.85 10.16
CA LEU A 27 15.71 1.47 10.65
C LEU A 27 14.86 1.30 11.92
N ASP A 28 14.85 2.28 12.82
CA ASP A 28 14.01 2.24 14.03
C ASP A 28 12.53 2.31 13.69
N GLN A 29 12.14 3.13 12.72
CA GLN A 29 10.76 3.19 12.23
C GLN A 29 10.35 1.89 11.55
N GLN A 30 11.24 1.30 10.75
CA GLN A 30 11.00 0.01 10.11
C GLN A 30 10.79 -1.10 11.15
N ARG A 31 11.67 -1.19 12.15
CA ARG A 31 11.58 -2.16 13.25
C ARG A 31 10.25 -2.03 13.99
N TRP A 32 9.89 -0.80 14.34
CA TRP A 32 8.62 -0.54 15.02
C TRP A 32 7.41 -0.96 14.17
N LEU A 33 7.43 -0.69 12.86
CA LEU A 33 6.35 -1.12 11.95
C LEU A 33 6.28 -2.65 11.81
N VAL A 34 7.40 -3.36 11.85
CA VAL A 34 7.43 -4.84 11.89
C VAL A 34 6.82 -5.36 13.19
N GLU A 35 7.08 -4.72 14.33
CA GLU A 35 6.45 -5.07 15.61
C GLU A 35 4.93 -4.86 15.55
N GLN A 36 4.46 -3.74 14.96
CA GLN A 36 3.04 -3.53 14.73
C GLN A 36 2.44 -4.59 13.81
N PHE A 37 3.12 -4.95 12.73
CA PHE A 37 2.67 -6.01 11.82
C PHE A 37 2.49 -7.35 12.57
N ARG A 38 3.39 -7.71 13.47
CA ARG A 38 3.28 -8.95 14.28
C ARG A 38 2.06 -8.94 15.20
N VAL A 39 1.60 -7.77 15.63
CA VAL A 39 0.35 -7.62 16.38
C VAL A 39 -0.86 -7.78 15.46
N TRP A 40 -0.84 -7.11 14.30
CA TRP A 40 -1.98 -7.13 13.37
C TRP A 40 -2.18 -8.49 12.73
N GLU A 41 -1.10 -9.20 12.37
CA GLU A 41 -1.20 -10.53 11.73
C GLU A 41 -1.92 -11.57 12.59
N ARG A 42 -1.95 -11.37 13.92
CA ARG A 42 -2.59 -12.23 14.93
C ARG A 42 -3.84 -11.59 15.54
N GLY A 43 -4.25 -10.46 15.03
CA GLY A 43 -5.41 -9.72 15.51
C GLY A 43 -6.74 -10.45 15.32
N PRO A 44 -7.87 -9.79 15.62
CA PRO A 44 -9.20 -10.40 15.52
C PRO A 44 -9.51 -10.91 14.11
N VAL A 45 -9.01 -10.23 13.08
CA VAL A 45 -9.00 -10.73 11.70
C VAL A 45 -7.56 -11.04 11.31
N PRO A 46 -7.13 -12.31 11.40
CA PRO A 46 -5.73 -12.66 11.17
C PRO A 46 -5.34 -12.50 9.70
N ILE A 47 -4.03 -12.43 9.46
CA ILE A 47 -3.49 -12.36 8.11
C ILE A 47 -3.92 -13.58 7.29
N ARG A 48 -4.37 -13.36 6.06
CA ARG A 48 -4.81 -14.43 5.15
C ARG A 48 -4.39 -14.14 3.70
N ALA A 49 -4.37 -15.19 2.89
CA ALA A 49 -4.32 -15.10 1.44
C ALA A 49 -5.76 -14.95 0.90
N ALA A 50 -6.06 -13.86 0.22
CA ALA A 50 -7.37 -13.67 -0.39
C ALA A 50 -7.54 -14.60 -1.61
N LYS A 51 -8.79 -14.99 -1.90
CA LYS A 51 -9.11 -15.80 -3.08
C LYS A 51 -9.67 -14.89 -4.19
N VAL A 52 -8.95 -14.78 -5.30
CA VAL A 52 -9.34 -14.01 -6.46
C VAL A 52 -9.70 -14.98 -7.59
N ARG A 53 -10.92 -14.93 -8.10
CA ARG A 53 -11.43 -15.84 -9.15
C ARG A 53 -11.18 -17.33 -8.85
N GLY A 54 -11.34 -17.72 -7.59
CA GLY A 54 -11.16 -19.09 -7.13
C GLY A 54 -9.71 -19.51 -6.86
N HIS A 55 -8.73 -18.66 -7.11
CA HIS A 55 -7.31 -18.91 -6.86
C HIS A 55 -6.84 -18.14 -5.63
N GLU A 56 -6.11 -18.81 -4.76
CA GLU A 56 -5.50 -18.19 -3.61
C GLU A 56 -4.31 -17.32 -4.03
N MET A 57 -4.24 -16.10 -3.51
CA MET A 57 -3.10 -15.21 -3.77
C MET A 57 -1.86 -15.72 -3.05
N SER A 58 -0.68 -15.56 -3.65
CA SER A 58 0.60 -15.86 -2.99
C SER A 58 0.98 -14.80 -1.94
N VAL A 59 0.28 -13.68 -1.92
CA VAL A 59 0.46 -12.58 -0.96
C VAL A 59 -0.59 -12.73 0.13
N ARG A 60 -0.14 -12.60 1.39
CA ARG A 60 -1.04 -12.62 2.55
C ARG A 60 -1.29 -11.19 2.99
N THR A 61 -2.52 -10.86 3.36
CA THR A 61 -2.93 -9.50 3.72
C THR A 61 -3.65 -9.47 5.05
N VAL A 62 -3.33 -8.48 5.88
CA VAL A 62 -4.15 -8.04 7.00
C VAL A 62 -4.61 -6.60 6.72
N CYS A 63 -5.84 -6.27 7.12
CA CYS A 63 -6.45 -4.96 6.88
C CYS A 63 -6.67 -4.21 8.18
N LEU A 64 -6.61 -2.87 8.12
CA LEU A 64 -6.96 -1.97 9.20
C LEU A 64 -7.99 -0.95 8.69
N GLY A 65 -8.96 -0.59 9.52
CA GLY A 65 -10.03 0.35 9.20
C GLY A 65 -11.14 -0.29 8.35
N TRP A 66 -10.84 -0.64 7.12
CA TRP A 66 -11.74 -1.39 6.25
C TRP A 66 -11.10 -2.71 5.83
N HIS A 67 -11.91 -3.77 5.79
CA HIS A 67 -11.51 -5.07 5.29
C HIS A 67 -11.67 -5.11 3.77
N TRP A 68 -10.56 -5.30 3.06
CA TRP A 68 -10.62 -5.56 1.64
C TRP A 68 -10.84 -7.06 1.39
N GLN A 69 -11.89 -7.39 0.68
CA GLN A 69 -12.07 -8.67 0.00
C GLN A 69 -12.19 -8.38 -1.50
N PRO A 70 -11.97 -9.34 -2.40
CA PRO A 70 -11.93 -9.05 -3.82
C PRO A 70 -13.12 -8.23 -4.30
N TYR A 71 -12.81 -7.02 -4.82
CA TYR A 71 -13.72 -6.05 -5.43
C TYR A 71 -14.59 -5.23 -4.46
N GLN A 72 -14.37 -5.31 -3.14
CA GLN A 72 -15.15 -4.52 -2.18
C GLN A 72 -14.43 -4.30 -0.85
N TYR A 73 -14.86 -3.27 -0.14
CA TYR A 73 -14.49 -3.01 1.24
C TYR A 73 -15.67 -3.22 2.18
N THR A 74 -15.43 -3.79 3.33
CA THR A 74 -16.44 -4.04 4.39
C THR A 74 -15.84 -3.75 5.76
N ARG A 75 -16.66 -3.53 6.80
CA ARG A 75 -16.14 -3.43 8.18
C ARG A 75 -15.86 -4.81 8.78
N ARG A 76 -16.58 -5.82 8.35
CA ARG A 76 -16.47 -7.19 8.86
C ARG A 76 -15.86 -8.11 7.82
N ALA A 77 -14.94 -8.94 8.26
CA ALA A 77 -14.21 -9.89 7.40
C ALA A 77 -15.02 -11.18 7.18
N THR A 78 -16.10 -11.07 6.42
CA THR A 78 -17.03 -12.20 6.18
C THR A 78 -16.42 -13.35 5.39
N ASP A 79 -15.35 -13.09 4.63
CA ASP A 79 -14.57 -14.09 3.90
C ASP A 79 -13.52 -14.79 4.79
N VAL A 80 -13.38 -14.38 6.07
CA VAL A 80 -12.43 -14.95 7.04
C VAL A 80 -13.20 -15.57 8.22
N ASN A 81 -13.69 -14.74 9.12
CA ASN A 81 -14.30 -15.19 10.37
C ASN A 81 -15.50 -14.33 10.81
N GLY A 82 -15.85 -13.30 10.04
CA GLY A 82 -16.97 -12.39 10.34
C GLY A 82 -16.67 -11.34 11.41
N GLU A 83 -15.45 -11.28 11.93
CA GLU A 83 -15.05 -10.25 12.90
C GLU A 83 -14.80 -8.89 12.24
N GLU A 84 -14.85 -7.82 13.02
CA GLU A 84 -14.44 -6.48 12.59
C GLU A 84 -12.92 -6.37 12.53
N VAL A 85 -12.40 -5.72 11.49
CA VAL A 85 -10.97 -5.40 11.42
C VAL A 85 -10.59 -4.36 12.48
N PRO A 86 -9.32 -4.36 12.94
CA PRO A 86 -8.85 -3.32 13.84
C PRO A 86 -9.08 -1.92 13.25
N PRO A 87 -9.37 -0.91 14.06
CA PRO A 87 -9.57 0.45 13.60
C PRO A 87 -8.30 0.98 12.92
N PHE A 88 -8.47 1.90 11.96
CA PHE A 88 -7.35 2.59 11.33
C PHE A 88 -6.68 3.52 12.34
N PRO A 89 -5.38 3.37 12.62
CA PRO A 89 -4.72 4.16 13.66
C PRO A 89 -4.51 5.63 13.26
N ASP A 90 -4.77 6.57 14.15
CA ASP A 90 -4.58 8.00 13.90
C ASP A 90 -3.15 8.38 13.49
N TRP A 91 -2.15 7.66 14.00
CA TRP A 91 -0.76 7.92 13.60
C TRP A 91 -0.50 7.60 12.13
N MET A 92 -1.26 6.68 11.51
CA MET A 92 -1.17 6.40 10.08
C MET A 92 -1.73 7.56 9.23
N VAL A 93 -2.71 8.31 9.72
CA VAL A 93 -3.16 9.56 9.06
C VAL A 93 -2.00 10.56 9.01
N ARG A 94 -1.31 10.75 10.16
CA ARG A 94 -0.15 11.66 10.23
C ARG A 94 1.00 11.18 9.33
N LEU A 95 1.27 9.87 9.33
CA LEU A 95 2.29 9.26 8.48
C LEU A 95 1.98 9.46 6.99
N GLY A 96 0.74 9.22 6.59
CA GLY A 96 0.29 9.42 5.21
C GLY A 96 0.38 10.88 4.76
N ARG A 97 -0.02 11.83 5.63
CA ARG A 97 0.14 13.27 5.36
C ARG A 97 1.60 13.68 5.21
N ARG A 98 2.47 13.19 6.08
CA ARG A 98 3.91 13.42 5.95
C ARG A 98 4.45 12.84 4.64
N ALA A 99 4.05 11.63 4.26
CA ALA A 99 4.45 11.00 3.02
C ALA A 99 4.05 11.83 1.79
N LEU A 100 2.83 12.39 1.77
CA LEU A 100 2.39 13.28 0.71
C LEU A 100 3.21 14.59 0.68
N ALA A 101 3.46 15.20 1.84
CA ALA A 101 4.26 16.42 1.93
C ALA A 101 5.67 16.20 1.38
N ASP A 102 6.33 15.11 1.81
CA ASP A 102 7.68 14.75 1.36
C ASP A 102 7.71 14.35 -0.14
N ALA A 103 6.58 13.85 -0.67
CA ALA A 103 6.40 13.55 -2.10
C ALA A 103 6.03 14.79 -2.95
N GLY A 104 5.97 15.99 -2.36
CA GLY A 104 5.77 17.25 -3.08
C GLY A 104 4.30 17.69 -3.27
N TYR A 105 3.35 17.08 -2.57
CA TYR A 105 1.96 17.54 -2.59
C TYR A 105 1.79 18.87 -1.86
N THR A 106 0.83 19.68 -2.28
CA THR A 106 0.55 20.98 -1.66
C THR A 106 0.02 20.82 -0.23
N ALA A 107 0.16 21.89 0.58
CA ALA A 107 -0.36 21.89 1.96
C ALA A 107 -1.88 21.61 2.02
N GLU A 108 -2.64 22.09 1.02
CA GLU A 108 -4.07 21.84 0.90
C GLU A 108 -4.34 20.34 0.65
N GLN A 109 -3.64 19.73 -0.30
CA GLN A 109 -3.75 18.30 -0.62
C GLN A 109 -3.37 17.43 0.59
N VAL A 110 -2.28 17.78 1.28
CA VAL A 110 -1.84 17.11 2.49
C VAL A 110 -2.89 17.20 3.60
N SER A 111 -3.46 18.38 3.83
CA SER A 111 -4.50 18.60 4.85
C SER A 111 -5.77 17.79 4.55
N ALA A 112 -6.16 17.71 3.28
CA ALA A 112 -7.33 16.96 2.84
C ALA A 112 -7.15 15.44 2.85
N TYR A 113 -5.90 14.95 2.96
CA TYR A 113 -5.62 13.51 2.97
C TYR A 113 -5.95 12.88 4.32
N THR A 114 -6.99 12.07 4.35
CA THR A 114 -7.49 11.37 5.54
C THR A 114 -7.65 9.89 5.22
N PRO A 115 -6.54 9.14 5.09
CA PRO A 115 -6.63 7.70 4.84
C PRO A 115 -7.39 7.01 5.97
N ASP A 116 -8.19 6.05 5.61
CA ASP A 116 -9.12 5.33 6.50
C ASP A 116 -8.96 3.81 6.41
N THR A 117 -8.09 3.35 5.53
CA THR A 117 -7.73 1.93 5.42
C THR A 117 -6.24 1.73 5.15
N ALA A 118 -5.71 0.63 5.69
CA ALA A 118 -4.41 0.10 5.33
C ALA A 118 -4.51 -1.37 4.93
N LEU A 119 -3.95 -1.69 3.75
CA LEU A 119 -3.68 -3.06 3.35
C LEU A 119 -2.21 -3.35 3.67
N VAL A 120 -1.99 -4.24 4.64
CA VAL A 120 -0.66 -4.67 5.04
C VAL A 120 -0.38 -6.03 4.43
N ASN A 121 0.40 -6.03 3.37
CA ASN A 121 0.70 -7.20 2.54
C ASN A 121 2.03 -7.82 2.96
N PHE A 122 2.03 -9.11 3.17
CA PHE A 122 3.25 -9.89 3.41
C PHE A 122 3.56 -10.76 2.19
N TYR A 123 4.77 -10.63 1.68
CA TYR A 123 5.33 -11.39 0.57
C TYR A 123 6.40 -12.32 1.07
N HIS A 124 6.19 -13.61 0.99
CA HIS A 124 7.25 -14.60 1.09
C HIS A 124 8.16 -14.52 -0.15
N ARG A 125 9.36 -15.10 -0.10
CA ARG A 125 10.37 -15.04 -1.16
C ARG A 125 9.87 -15.33 -2.58
N ASP A 126 8.89 -16.21 -2.72
CA ASP A 126 8.32 -16.63 -4.01
C ASP A 126 7.00 -15.92 -4.36
N ALA A 127 6.52 -15.06 -3.46
CA ALA A 127 5.26 -14.36 -3.66
C ALA A 127 5.36 -13.31 -4.77
N ARG A 128 4.27 -13.15 -5.51
CA ARG A 128 4.14 -12.18 -6.59
C ARG A 128 2.75 -11.57 -6.57
N MET A 129 2.65 -10.36 -7.11
CA MET A 129 1.36 -9.73 -7.37
C MET A 129 1.33 -9.28 -8.82
N GLY A 130 0.40 -9.85 -9.59
CA GLY A 130 0.23 -9.48 -10.99
C GLY A 130 -0.15 -8.02 -11.16
N MET A 131 0.04 -7.49 -12.37
CA MET A 131 -0.36 -6.12 -12.72
C MET A 131 -1.86 -5.93 -12.48
N HIS A 132 -2.22 -4.98 -11.61
CA HIS A 132 -3.59 -4.62 -11.24
C HIS A 132 -3.71 -3.12 -11.04
N GLN A 133 -4.93 -2.65 -10.90
CA GLN A 133 -5.26 -1.27 -10.52
C GLN A 133 -5.90 -1.28 -9.14
N ASP A 134 -5.57 -0.31 -8.32
CA ASP A 134 -6.27 0.00 -7.07
C ASP A 134 -7.51 0.84 -7.41
N LYS A 135 -8.63 0.17 -7.63
CA LYS A 135 -9.86 0.79 -8.17
C LYS A 135 -11.13 0.46 -7.39
N ASP A 136 -10.97 -0.19 -6.24
CA ASP A 136 -12.11 -0.59 -5.41
C ASP A 136 -12.51 0.53 -4.43
N GLU A 137 -11.73 1.62 -4.36
CA GLU A 137 -12.01 2.84 -3.62
C GLU A 137 -12.91 3.78 -4.43
N ILE A 138 -13.83 4.49 -3.75
CA ILE A 138 -14.61 5.60 -4.33
C ILE A 138 -13.74 6.84 -4.47
N SER A 139 -12.83 7.03 -3.52
CA SER A 139 -11.92 8.17 -3.48
C SER A 139 -10.84 8.07 -4.55
N SER A 140 -10.54 9.22 -5.19
CA SER A 140 -9.38 9.37 -6.11
C SER A 140 -8.11 9.86 -5.41
N ALA A 141 -8.09 9.89 -4.08
CA ALA A 141 -6.93 10.29 -3.30
C ALA A 141 -5.70 9.42 -3.60
N PRO A 142 -4.48 9.95 -3.43
CA PRO A 142 -3.24 9.20 -3.65
C PRO A 142 -3.14 7.95 -2.78
N VAL A 143 -2.42 6.96 -3.28
CA VAL A 143 -2.00 5.78 -2.55
C VAL A 143 -0.60 6.03 -2.01
N VAL A 144 -0.41 5.78 -0.71
CA VAL A 144 0.89 5.82 -0.04
C VAL A 144 1.33 4.39 0.22
N SER A 145 2.51 4.01 -0.26
CA SER A 145 3.02 2.64 -0.18
C SER A 145 4.39 2.62 0.48
N LEU A 146 4.52 1.91 1.59
CA LEU A 146 5.76 1.72 2.35
C LEU A 146 6.30 0.32 2.15
N SER A 147 7.62 0.19 2.02
CA SER A 147 8.32 -1.09 1.83
C SER A 147 9.24 -1.39 3.01
N ILE A 148 9.18 -2.60 3.56
CA ILE A 148 10.01 -3.05 4.70
C ILE A 148 10.46 -4.49 4.45
N GLY A 149 11.72 -4.81 4.78
CA GLY A 149 12.29 -6.14 4.61
C GLY A 149 12.96 -6.33 3.25
N ASP A 150 12.73 -7.47 2.62
CA ASP A 150 13.35 -7.79 1.33
C ASP A 150 12.92 -6.81 0.23
N ALA A 151 13.86 -6.43 -0.61
CA ALA A 151 13.59 -5.61 -1.79
C ALA A 151 12.74 -6.38 -2.81
N CYS A 152 12.04 -5.65 -3.66
CA CYS A 152 11.29 -6.25 -4.75
C CYS A 152 11.52 -5.53 -6.08
N THR A 153 11.21 -6.22 -7.17
CA THR A 153 10.98 -5.59 -8.46
C THR A 153 9.52 -5.21 -8.54
N PHE A 154 9.27 -3.91 -8.44
CA PHE A 154 7.96 -3.31 -8.57
C PHE A 154 7.79 -2.79 -9.99
N ARG A 155 6.79 -3.31 -10.68
CA ARG A 155 6.45 -2.86 -12.03
C ARG A 155 5.36 -1.82 -11.95
N PHE A 156 5.63 -0.64 -12.54
CA PHE A 156 4.69 0.47 -12.59
C PHE A 156 4.46 0.87 -14.04
N GLY A 157 3.22 0.85 -14.47
CA GLY A 157 2.83 0.99 -15.87
C GLY A 157 1.91 2.18 -16.12
N ASN A 158 1.16 2.08 -17.21
CA ASN A 158 0.17 3.06 -17.64
C ASN A 158 -1.20 2.78 -16.99
N VAL A 159 -2.17 3.68 -17.22
CA VAL A 159 -3.55 3.58 -16.71
C VAL A 159 -4.49 2.79 -17.63
N GLU A 160 -4.08 2.48 -18.86
CA GLU A 160 -4.94 1.91 -19.88
C GLU A 160 -4.99 0.39 -19.84
N ASN A 161 -3.80 -0.24 -19.68
CA ASN A 161 -3.69 -1.70 -19.75
C ASN A 161 -2.43 -2.22 -19.04
N ARG A 162 -2.30 -3.54 -18.97
CA ARG A 162 -1.17 -4.24 -18.32
C ARG A 162 0.08 -4.35 -19.19
N SER A 163 0.04 -3.83 -20.42
CA SER A 163 1.13 -3.90 -21.38
C SER A 163 2.08 -2.71 -21.23
N ARG A 164 3.13 -2.68 -22.04
CA ARG A 164 4.03 -1.52 -22.12
C ARG A 164 3.27 -0.26 -22.59
N PRO A 165 3.71 0.96 -22.17
CA PRO A 165 4.92 1.23 -21.39
C PRO A 165 4.75 0.94 -19.89
N TYR A 166 5.80 0.39 -19.29
CA TYR A 166 5.96 0.26 -17.83
C TYR A 166 7.44 0.36 -17.46
N THR A 167 7.70 0.74 -16.22
CA THR A 167 9.04 0.81 -15.64
C THR A 167 9.15 -0.21 -14.51
N ASP A 168 10.26 -0.94 -14.45
CA ASP A 168 10.59 -1.82 -13.33
C ASP A 168 11.49 -1.06 -12.35
N LEU A 169 11.01 -0.87 -11.14
CA LEU A 169 11.71 -0.21 -10.04
C LEU A 169 12.17 -1.23 -9.01
N ARG A 170 13.30 -0.99 -8.40
CA ARG A 170 13.71 -1.69 -7.18
C ARG A 170 13.17 -0.91 -5.99
N LEU A 171 12.19 -1.45 -5.26
CA LEU A 171 11.79 -0.93 -3.96
C LEU A 171 12.53 -1.70 -2.87
N ALA A 172 13.30 -0.99 -2.06
CA ALA A 172 14.06 -1.53 -0.94
C ALA A 172 13.36 -1.27 0.40
N SER A 173 13.92 -1.81 1.47
CA SER A 173 13.43 -1.56 2.83
C SER A 173 13.59 -0.08 3.19
N GLY A 174 12.53 0.51 3.73
CA GLY A 174 12.46 1.92 4.07
C GLY A 174 11.97 2.83 2.95
N ASP A 175 11.77 2.32 1.74
CA ASP A 175 11.31 3.13 0.61
C ASP A 175 9.83 3.50 0.75
N LEU A 176 9.53 4.74 0.34
CA LEU A 176 8.20 5.27 0.13
C LEU A 176 7.92 5.35 -1.37
N PHE A 177 6.76 4.89 -1.79
CA PHE A 177 6.22 5.09 -3.12
C PHE A 177 4.82 5.72 -3.02
N VAL A 178 4.61 6.81 -3.72
CA VAL A 178 3.30 7.50 -3.75
C VAL A 178 2.83 7.61 -5.18
N PHE A 179 1.56 7.35 -5.43
CA PHE A 179 0.96 7.58 -6.75
C PHE A 179 -0.48 8.08 -6.63
N GLY A 180 -0.81 9.07 -7.46
CA GLY A 180 -2.10 9.77 -7.43
C GLY A 180 -2.32 10.59 -8.70
N GLY A 181 -3.39 11.37 -8.76
CA GLY A 181 -3.71 12.20 -9.92
C GLY A 181 -3.72 11.39 -11.22
N PRO A 182 -2.91 11.77 -12.23
CA PRO A 182 -2.85 11.03 -13.51
C PRO A 182 -2.45 9.57 -13.37
N ALA A 183 -1.63 9.24 -12.35
CA ALA A 183 -1.14 7.89 -12.11
C ALA A 183 -2.00 7.08 -11.14
N ARG A 184 -3.09 7.64 -10.59
CA ARG A 184 -3.88 6.98 -9.53
C ARG A 184 -4.36 5.59 -9.91
N LEU A 185 -4.71 5.37 -11.15
CA LEU A 185 -5.17 4.10 -11.70
C LEU A 185 -4.11 3.40 -12.56
N ALA A 186 -2.82 3.71 -12.36
CA ALA A 186 -1.75 3.03 -13.07
C ALA A 186 -1.73 1.53 -12.72
N PHE A 187 -1.60 0.67 -13.73
CA PHE A 187 -1.37 -0.74 -13.52
C PHE A 187 -0.01 -0.96 -12.86
N HIS A 188 0.01 -1.69 -11.77
CA HIS A 188 1.23 -1.97 -11.01
C HIS A 188 1.20 -3.37 -10.40
N GLY A 189 2.38 -3.84 -10.00
CA GLY A 189 2.49 -5.16 -9.39
C GLY A 189 3.92 -5.46 -8.91
N VAL A 190 4.06 -6.54 -8.16
CA VAL A 190 5.36 -7.06 -7.70
C VAL A 190 5.69 -8.31 -8.49
N THR A 191 6.68 -8.21 -9.37
CA THR A 191 7.07 -9.29 -10.26
C THR A 191 8.04 -10.27 -9.60
N ARG A 192 8.82 -9.80 -8.61
CA ARG A 192 9.80 -10.61 -7.89
C ARG A 192 10.12 -9.99 -6.53
N VAL A 193 10.24 -10.81 -5.48
CA VAL A 193 10.93 -10.49 -4.22
C VAL A 193 12.39 -10.93 -4.36
N HIS A 194 13.32 -10.16 -3.80
CA HIS A 194 14.76 -10.46 -3.80
C HIS A 194 15.16 -10.93 -2.39
N PRO A 195 15.23 -12.24 -2.14
CA PRO A 195 15.51 -12.77 -0.82
C PRO A 195 16.86 -12.30 -0.27
N SER A 196 16.96 -12.21 1.06
CA SER A 196 18.21 -11.85 1.77
C SER A 196 18.72 -10.45 1.42
N THR A 197 17.83 -9.52 1.12
CA THR A 197 18.15 -8.11 0.87
C THR A 197 17.59 -7.17 1.93
N ALA A 198 16.90 -7.71 2.93
CA ALA A 198 16.48 -6.95 4.10
C ALA A 198 17.73 -6.41 4.84
N PRO A 199 17.75 -5.12 5.22
CA PRO A 199 18.88 -4.59 5.98
C PRO A 199 18.87 -5.13 7.40
N ASP A 200 20.08 -5.36 7.93
CA ASP A 200 20.25 -5.75 9.33
C ASP A 200 19.55 -4.72 10.25
N GLY A 201 18.79 -5.20 11.23
CA GLY A 201 18.12 -4.35 12.19
C GLY A 201 16.78 -3.73 11.75
N CYS A 202 16.26 -4.04 10.55
CA CYS A 202 14.91 -3.64 10.16
C CYS A 202 13.80 -4.40 10.92
N GLY A 203 14.16 -5.49 11.59
CA GLY A 203 13.24 -6.32 12.39
C GLY A 203 12.55 -7.45 11.64
N LEU A 204 12.78 -7.58 10.33
CA LEU A 204 12.26 -8.66 9.49
C LEU A 204 13.42 -9.47 8.91
N ASP A 205 13.47 -10.76 9.21
CA ASP A 205 14.58 -11.65 8.81
C ASP A 205 14.37 -12.24 7.41
N ASP A 206 13.13 -12.39 6.94
CA ASP A 206 12.78 -12.97 5.65
C ASP A 206 11.47 -12.37 5.12
N GLY A 207 11.39 -12.19 3.82
CA GLY A 207 10.22 -11.68 3.14
C GLY A 207 10.10 -10.15 3.16
N ARG A 208 8.96 -9.69 2.68
CA ARG A 208 8.68 -8.27 2.49
C ARG A 208 7.31 -7.91 3.04
N ILE A 209 7.25 -6.83 3.81
CA ILE A 209 6.02 -6.15 4.20
C ILE A 209 5.83 -4.94 3.28
N ASN A 210 4.61 -4.78 2.78
CA ASN A 210 4.17 -3.58 2.08
C ASN A 210 2.93 -3.03 2.77
N ILE A 211 2.99 -1.79 3.24
CA ILE A 211 1.87 -1.10 3.88
C ILE A 211 1.34 -0.07 2.91
N THR A 212 0.09 -0.25 2.44
CA THR A 212 -0.58 0.68 1.55
C THR A 212 -1.67 1.44 2.30
N LEU A 213 -1.53 2.77 2.40
CA LEU A 213 -2.54 3.64 3.00
C LEU A 213 -3.45 4.19 1.88
N ARG A 214 -4.75 4.14 2.09
CA ARG A 214 -5.75 4.58 1.11
C ARG A 214 -6.88 5.32 1.79
N MET A 215 -7.53 6.22 1.05
CA MET A 215 -8.83 6.76 1.38
C MET A 215 -9.87 5.96 0.60
N THR A 216 -10.78 5.28 1.29
CA THR A 216 -11.85 4.52 0.61
C THR A 216 -12.92 5.44 0.03
N GLY A 217 -13.19 6.55 0.68
CA GLY A 217 -14.34 7.42 0.37
C GLY A 217 -15.68 6.78 0.76
N MET A 218 -15.64 5.70 1.52
CA MET A 218 -16.84 5.02 2.01
C MET A 218 -17.32 5.68 3.30
N THR A 219 -18.63 5.70 3.48
CA THR A 219 -19.28 6.12 4.72
C THR A 219 -19.65 4.90 5.55
N ASP A 220 -19.55 5.00 6.86
CA ASP A 220 -20.18 4.03 7.74
C ASP A 220 -21.71 4.17 7.61
N ASP A 221 -22.35 3.33 6.82
CA ASP A 221 -23.80 3.11 6.90
C ASP A 221 -24.11 2.34 8.22
N ARG A 222 -23.77 2.94 9.35
CA ARG A 222 -24.41 2.60 10.61
C ARG A 222 -25.73 3.36 10.65
N SER A 223 -26.68 2.91 9.86
CA SER A 223 -28.08 3.22 10.13
C SER A 223 -28.40 2.55 11.46
N ASP A 224 -28.71 3.35 12.45
CA ASP A 224 -29.20 2.98 13.79
C ASP A 224 -30.37 1.97 13.76
#